data_8549aefb856a54775f816701b16948b9
#
_entry.id   8549aefb856a54775f816701b16948b9
#
_cell.length_a   1.000
_cell.length_b   1.000
_cell.length_c   1.000
_cell.angle_alpha   90.00
_cell.angle_beta   90.00
_cell.angle_gamma   90.00
#
_symmetry.space_group_name_H-M   'P 1'
#
loop_
_entity.id
_entity.type
_entity.pdbx_description
1 polymer ?
#
loop_
_entity_poly.entity_id
_entity_poly.type
_entity_poly.pdbx_seq_one_letter_code
_entity_poly.pdbx_strand_id
1 'polypeptide(L)'
;MILNHVQLVVTDVGASRAFYSRWFGLTEAVHEEAGFVILREPAGGLLALHEGRPAPGGADSFHLGFQVPTSRDVLDFRDRARAHGLEAALERPGGFAIARVRDPDGHAVEVYAMPAA
;
A
#
# COMPACT_ATOMS: atom_id res chain seq x y z
N MET A 1 -18.59 -14.15 6.49
CA MET A 1 -17.17 -14.02 6.90
C MET A 1 -16.41 -13.29 5.81
N ILE A 2 -15.67 -12.26 6.14
CA ILE A 2 -14.95 -11.40 5.18
C ILE A 2 -13.54 -11.16 5.70
N LEU A 3 -12.53 -11.32 4.85
CA LEU A 3 -11.20 -10.83 5.13
C LEU A 3 -11.20 -9.33 4.81
N ASN A 4 -11.17 -8.46 5.83
CA ASN A 4 -11.38 -7.03 5.63
C ASN A 4 -10.30 -6.13 6.21
N HIS A 5 -9.29 -6.68 6.87
CA HIS A 5 -8.23 -5.84 7.38
C HIS A 5 -6.88 -6.56 7.44
N VAL A 6 -5.84 -5.73 7.42
CA VAL A 6 -4.45 -6.12 7.65
C VAL A 6 -3.89 -5.16 8.68
N GLN A 7 -3.05 -5.66 9.57
CA GLN A 7 -2.31 -4.83 10.51
C GLN A 7 -0.83 -4.87 10.19
N LEU A 8 -0.20 -3.70 10.14
CA LEU A 8 1.24 -3.53 10.02
C LEU A 8 1.79 -2.97 11.32
N VAL A 9 2.94 -3.49 11.74
CA VAL A 9 3.74 -2.86 12.79
C VAL A 9 4.65 -1.84 12.12
N VAL A 10 4.63 -0.60 12.60
CA VAL A 10 5.35 0.53 12.01
C VAL A 10 6.16 1.27 13.07
N THR A 11 7.23 1.92 12.66
CA THR A 11 8.08 2.69 13.59
C THR A 11 7.40 3.98 14.02
N ASP A 12 6.74 4.66 13.09
CA ASP A 12 6.10 5.97 13.30
C ASP A 12 4.72 5.96 12.63
N VAL A 13 3.67 5.89 13.43
CA VAL A 13 2.30 5.84 12.93
C VAL A 13 1.96 7.07 12.09
N GLY A 14 2.44 8.27 12.48
CA GLY A 14 2.18 9.49 11.73
C GLY A 14 2.81 9.47 10.34
N ALA A 15 4.05 9.02 10.23
CA ALA A 15 4.75 8.91 8.95
C ALA A 15 4.09 7.86 8.03
N SER A 16 3.72 6.71 8.58
CA SER A 16 3.06 5.65 7.81
C SER A 16 1.66 6.08 7.38
N ARG A 17 0.91 6.71 8.26
CA ARG A 17 -0.41 7.27 7.93
C ARG A 17 -0.32 8.27 6.78
N ALA A 18 0.64 9.18 6.82
CA ALA A 18 0.85 10.16 5.74
C ALA A 18 1.20 9.47 4.42
N PHE A 19 2.02 8.43 4.45
CA PHE A 19 2.38 7.65 3.27
C PHE A 19 1.15 6.99 2.63
N TYR A 20 0.36 6.25 3.41
CA TYR A 20 -0.81 5.54 2.88
C TYR A 20 -1.92 6.49 2.46
N SER A 21 -2.06 7.62 3.12
CA SER A 21 -3.00 8.67 2.71
C SER A 21 -2.59 9.27 1.36
N ARG A 22 -1.32 9.64 1.24
CA ARG A 22 -0.80 10.30 0.03
C ARG A 22 -0.82 9.41 -1.20
N TRP A 23 -0.37 8.16 -1.06
CA TRP A 23 -0.13 7.30 -2.20
C TRP A 23 -1.30 6.38 -2.53
N PHE A 24 -2.10 6.03 -1.55
CA PHE A 24 -3.16 5.03 -1.72
C PHE A 24 -4.55 5.52 -1.34
N GLY A 25 -4.68 6.79 -0.98
CA GLY A 25 -5.99 7.40 -0.71
C GLY A 25 -6.64 6.96 0.59
N LEU A 26 -5.88 6.40 1.54
CA LEU A 26 -6.40 5.99 2.84
C LEU A 26 -6.47 7.21 3.76
N THR A 27 -7.46 8.07 3.54
CA THR A 27 -7.57 9.37 4.22
C THR A 27 -8.50 9.35 5.43
N GLU A 28 -9.35 8.33 5.58
CA GLU A 28 -10.32 8.24 6.66
C GLU A 28 -9.78 7.38 7.79
N ALA A 29 -9.63 7.95 8.98
CA ALA A 29 -9.34 7.19 10.18
C ALA A 29 -10.66 6.82 10.86
N VAL A 30 -10.93 5.53 11.01
CA VAL A 30 -12.14 5.03 11.68
C VAL A 30 -11.91 4.78 13.16
N HIS A 31 -10.66 4.74 13.59
CA HIS A 31 -10.25 4.63 14.99
C HIS A 31 -8.85 5.21 15.16
N GLU A 32 -8.64 5.94 16.24
CA GLU A 32 -7.33 6.52 16.59
C GLU A 32 -7.11 6.43 18.09
N GLU A 33 -5.90 6.07 18.46
CA GLU A 33 -5.38 6.21 19.83
C GLU A 33 -3.87 6.36 19.76
N ALA A 34 -3.21 6.61 20.89
CA ALA A 34 -1.76 6.76 20.92
C ALA A 34 -1.08 5.49 20.37
N GLY A 35 -0.27 5.65 19.33
CA GLY A 35 0.48 4.54 18.73
C GLY A 35 -0.35 3.57 17.89
N PHE A 36 -1.59 3.93 17.54
CA PHE A 36 -2.46 3.04 16.77
C PHE A 36 -3.50 3.81 15.96
N VAL A 37 -3.66 3.46 14.69
CA VAL A 37 -4.71 4.02 13.83
C VAL A 37 -5.26 2.93 12.91
N ILE A 38 -6.55 2.97 12.66
CA ILE A 38 -7.18 2.15 11.62
C ILE A 38 -7.67 3.08 10.52
N LEU A 39 -7.15 2.88 9.32
CA LEU A 39 -7.51 3.63 8.13
C LEU A 39 -8.47 2.82 7.26
N ARG A 40 -9.44 3.49 6.65
CA ARG A 40 -10.35 2.88 5.70
C ARG A 40 -9.93 3.25 4.28
N GLU A 41 -9.80 2.25 3.40
CA GLU A 41 -9.67 2.53 1.99
C GLU A 41 -11.06 2.71 1.36
N PRO A 42 -11.18 3.45 0.22
CA PRO A 42 -12.50 3.84 -0.32
C PRO A 42 -13.45 2.67 -0.62
N ALA A 43 -12.95 1.51 -1.00
CA ALA A 43 -13.79 0.33 -1.27
C ALA A 43 -14.17 -0.45 0.01
N GLY A 44 -13.68 -0.04 1.19
CA GLY A 44 -14.12 -0.55 2.47
C GLY A 44 -13.13 -1.41 3.24
N GLY A 45 -11.99 -1.78 2.65
CA GLY A 45 -10.92 -2.48 3.38
C GLY A 45 -10.27 -1.60 4.45
N LEU A 46 -9.71 -2.22 5.47
CA LEU A 46 -9.09 -1.53 6.59
C LEU A 46 -7.60 -1.84 6.68
N LEU A 47 -6.82 -0.82 6.97
CA LEU A 47 -5.39 -0.96 7.28
C LEU A 47 -5.15 -0.43 8.69
N ALA A 48 -4.74 -1.32 9.59
CA ALA A 48 -4.36 -0.94 10.94
C ALA A 48 -2.85 -0.72 11.01
N LEU A 49 -2.43 0.39 11.59
CA LEU A 49 -1.03 0.72 11.82
C LEU A 49 -0.78 0.77 13.32
N HIS A 50 0.08 -0.11 13.80
CA HIS A 50 0.42 -0.23 15.22
C HIS A 50 1.90 0.09 15.42
N GLU A 51 2.19 1.03 16.30
CA GLU A 51 3.58 1.42 16.58
C GLU A 51 4.33 0.29 17.29
N GLY A 52 5.55 0.02 16.82
CA GLY A 52 6.37 -1.03 17.38
C GLY A 52 7.62 -1.24 16.56
N ARG A 53 8.20 -2.44 16.66
CA ARG A 53 9.37 -2.82 15.88
C ARG A 53 8.89 -3.55 14.62
N PRO A 54 8.96 -2.94 13.44
CA PRO A 54 8.57 -3.60 12.21
C PRO A 54 9.54 -4.72 11.83
N ALA A 55 9.00 -5.76 11.18
CA ALA A 55 9.77 -6.89 10.67
C ALA A 55 9.32 -7.19 9.23
N PRO A 56 9.56 -6.27 8.28
CA PRO A 56 9.14 -6.48 6.91
C PRO A 56 9.92 -7.63 6.29
N GLY A 57 9.20 -8.52 5.62
CA GLY A 57 9.80 -9.57 4.81
C GLY A 57 10.07 -9.10 3.39
N GLY A 58 10.61 -9.98 2.56
CA GLY A 58 10.67 -9.76 1.12
C GLY A 58 9.26 -9.72 0.52
N ALA A 59 9.12 -9.11 -0.67
CA ALA A 59 7.83 -8.97 -1.35
C ALA A 59 7.13 -10.31 -1.62
N ASP A 60 7.90 -11.38 -1.81
CA ASP A 60 7.36 -12.73 -2.01
C ASP A 60 6.85 -13.37 -0.72
N SER A 61 7.29 -12.88 0.44
CA SER A 61 6.82 -13.36 1.73
C SER A 61 5.54 -12.67 2.16
N PHE A 62 5.48 -11.35 1.97
CA PHE A 62 4.35 -10.53 2.36
C PHE A 62 4.36 -9.21 1.62
N HIS A 63 3.22 -8.83 1.08
CA HIS A 63 3.03 -7.50 0.50
C HIS A 63 1.55 -7.12 0.53
N LEU A 64 1.28 -5.83 0.44
CA LEU A 64 -0.07 -5.30 0.22
C LEU A 64 -0.27 -5.06 -1.27
N GLY A 65 -1.49 -5.31 -1.75
CA GLY A 65 -1.83 -5.06 -3.14
C GLY A 65 -3.08 -4.20 -3.27
N PHE A 66 -2.98 -3.13 -4.07
CA PHE A 66 -4.10 -2.26 -4.41
C PHE A 66 -4.41 -2.44 -5.89
N GLN A 67 -5.60 -2.92 -6.20
CA GLN A 67 -6.01 -3.15 -7.58
C GLN A 67 -6.52 -1.85 -8.22
N VAL A 68 -6.09 -1.61 -9.45
CA VAL A 68 -6.62 -0.55 -10.32
C VAL A 68 -7.24 -1.16 -11.57
N PRO A 69 -8.12 -0.43 -12.28
CA PRO A 69 -8.86 -1.00 -13.41
C PRO A 69 -7.98 -1.42 -14.61
N THR A 70 -6.93 -0.65 -14.90
CA THR A 70 -6.16 -0.86 -16.14
C THR A 70 -4.65 -0.82 -15.90
N SER A 71 -3.89 -1.41 -16.83
CA SER A 71 -2.43 -1.31 -16.79
C SER A 71 -1.95 0.14 -16.98
N ARG A 72 -2.73 0.98 -17.64
CA ARG A 72 -2.42 2.41 -17.76
C ARG A 72 -2.41 3.09 -16.40
N ASP A 73 -3.37 2.74 -15.54
CA ASP A 73 -3.42 3.30 -14.17
C ASP A 73 -2.18 2.90 -13.36
N VAL A 74 -1.65 1.70 -13.58
CA VAL A 74 -0.41 1.24 -12.95
C VAL A 74 0.77 2.08 -13.41
N LEU A 75 0.88 2.35 -14.72
CA LEU A 75 1.94 3.19 -15.27
C LEU A 75 1.85 4.63 -14.75
N ASP A 76 0.65 5.18 -14.66
CA ASP A 76 0.43 6.52 -14.14
C ASP A 76 0.83 6.62 -12.67
N PHE A 77 0.51 5.62 -11.86
CA PHE A 77 0.97 5.55 -10.47
C PHE A 77 2.50 5.52 -10.39
N ARG A 78 3.14 4.65 -11.17
CA ARG A 78 4.61 4.56 -11.21
C ARG A 78 5.24 5.91 -11.56
N ASP A 79 4.74 6.56 -12.58
CA ASP A 79 5.28 7.83 -13.05
C ASP A 79 5.11 8.92 -12.00
N ARG A 80 3.96 8.99 -11.34
CA ARG A 80 3.70 9.92 -10.24
C ARG A 80 4.63 9.64 -9.05
N ALA A 81 4.80 8.38 -8.68
CA ALA A 81 5.69 7.98 -7.59
C ALA A 81 7.12 8.46 -7.88
N ARG A 82 7.65 8.15 -9.06
CA ARG A 82 9.00 8.54 -9.46
C ARG A 82 9.17 10.06 -9.53
N ALA A 83 8.18 10.77 -10.04
CA ALA A 83 8.22 12.23 -10.15
C ALA A 83 8.32 12.90 -8.78
N HIS A 84 7.90 12.25 -7.70
CA HIS A 84 7.94 12.76 -6.33
C HIS A 84 8.97 12.05 -5.45
N GLY A 85 9.92 11.35 -6.06
CA GLY A 85 11.05 10.76 -5.34
C GLY A 85 10.77 9.42 -4.67
N LEU A 86 9.63 8.79 -4.94
CA LEU A 86 9.34 7.44 -4.46
C LEU A 86 9.78 6.43 -5.51
N GLU A 87 10.71 5.56 -5.12
CA GLU A 87 11.17 4.48 -6.01
C GLU A 87 10.03 3.51 -6.31
N ALA A 88 9.81 3.24 -7.59
CA ALA A 88 8.76 2.33 -8.04
C ALA A 88 9.28 1.43 -9.16
N ALA A 89 9.24 0.13 -8.93
CA ALA A 89 9.62 -0.89 -9.91
C ALA A 89 8.40 -1.37 -10.68
N LEU A 90 8.53 -1.55 -11.99
CA LEU A 90 7.47 -2.09 -12.83
C LEU A 90 7.78 -3.53 -13.21
N GLU A 91 6.82 -4.41 -13.02
CA GLU A 91 6.90 -5.82 -13.42
C GLU A 91 5.64 -6.21 -14.21
N ARG A 92 5.78 -7.18 -15.12
CA ARG A 92 4.65 -7.63 -15.97
C ARG A 92 4.56 -9.15 -16.06
N PRO A 93 4.46 -9.89 -14.93
CA PRO A 93 4.39 -11.34 -14.97
C PRO A 93 3.01 -11.80 -15.47
N GLY A 94 2.98 -12.71 -16.46
CA GLY A 94 1.74 -13.33 -16.92
C GLY A 94 0.64 -12.38 -17.38
N GLY A 95 1.00 -11.21 -17.93
CA GLY A 95 0.02 -10.21 -18.39
C GLY A 95 -0.44 -9.23 -17.31
N PHE A 96 -0.08 -9.44 -16.04
CA PHE A 96 -0.28 -8.45 -15.01
C PHE A 96 0.58 -7.21 -15.25
N ALA A 97 0.13 -6.06 -14.79
CA ALA A 97 0.99 -4.90 -14.61
C ALA A 97 1.08 -4.62 -13.11
N ILE A 98 2.30 -4.51 -12.60
CA ILE A 98 2.54 -4.31 -11.17
C ILE A 98 3.56 -3.20 -10.99
N ALA A 99 3.21 -2.16 -10.23
CA ALA A 99 4.15 -1.15 -9.75
C ALA A 99 4.35 -1.36 -8.25
N ARG A 100 5.59 -1.63 -7.86
CA ARG A 100 5.94 -1.96 -6.47
C ARG A 100 6.73 -0.85 -5.83
N VAL A 101 6.30 -0.44 -4.64
CA VAL A 101 6.97 0.56 -3.82
C VAL A 101 7.25 -0.01 -2.43
N ARG A 102 7.99 0.74 -1.62
CA ARG A 102 8.21 0.43 -0.20
C ARG A 102 7.62 1.54 0.65
N ASP A 103 6.95 1.15 1.75
CA ASP A 103 6.48 2.11 2.73
C ASP A 103 7.65 2.62 3.60
N PRO A 104 7.44 3.56 4.54
CA PRO A 104 8.53 4.11 5.37
C PRO A 104 9.33 3.06 6.16
N ASP A 105 8.75 1.91 6.47
CA ASP A 105 9.42 0.82 7.20
C ASP A 105 9.94 -0.28 6.28
N GLY A 106 9.79 -0.14 4.96
CA GLY A 106 10.25 -1.12 4.00
C GLY A 106 9.25 -2.23 3.67
N HIS A 107 8.00 -2.13 4.11
CA HIS A 107 6.96 -3.07 3.68
C HIS A 107 6.71 -2.91 2.19
N ALA A 108 6.61 -4.03 1.48
CA ALA A 108 6.30 -4.02 0.06
C ALA A 108 4.82 -3.72 -0.17
N VAL A 109 4.56 -2.76 -1.04
CA VAL A 109 3.20 -2.36 -1.43
C VAL A 109 3.15 -2.24 -2.95
N GLU A 110 2.10 -2.80 -3.55
CA GLU A 110 1.98 -2.74 -4.99
C GLU A 110 0.64 -2.19 -5.44
N VAL A 111 0.67 -1.52 -6.58
CA VAL A 111 -0.51 -1.20 -7.38
C VAL A 111 -0.49 -2.13 -8.58
N TYR A 112 -1.58 -2.83 -8.84
CA TYR A 112 -1.60 -3.80 -9.91
C TYR A 112 -2.91 -3.77 -10.71
N ALA A 113 -2.82 -4.23 -11.94
CA ALA A 113 -3.98 -4.49 -12.78
C ALA A 113 -3.96 -5.94 -13.25
N MET A 114 -5.15 -6.55 -13.29
CA MET A 114 -5.32 -7.91 -13.81
C MET A 114 -5.00 -7.95 -15.30
N PRO A 115 -4.58 -9.10 -15.83
CA PRO A 115 -4.45 -9.26 -17.28
C PRO A 115 -5.74 -8.91 -18.00
N ALA A 116 -5.63 -8.29 -19.17
CA ALA A 116 -6.79 -8.05 -20.04
C ALA A 116 -7.46 -9.38 -20.42
N ALA A 117 -8.76 -9.40 -20.39
CA ALA A 117 -9.55 -10.58 -20.75
C ALA A 117 -9.50 -10.85 -22.26
#